data_a2facb13f1a51c1c9d7211e757437cb8
#
_entry.id   a2facb13f1a51c1c9d7211e757437cb8
#
_cell.length_a   1.000
_cell.length_b   1.000
_cell.length_c   1.000
_cell.angle_alpha   90.00
_cell.angle_beta   90.00
_cell.angle_gamma   90.00
#
_symmetry.space_group_name_H-M   'P 1'
#
loop_
_entity.id
_entity.type
_entity.pdbx_description
1 polymer ?
#
loop_
_entity_poly.entity_id
_entity_poly.type
_entity_poly.pdbx_seq_one_letter_code
_entity_poly.pdbx_strand_id
1 'polypeptide(L)'
;LTKESIFRATQLIFLNRTCFNGLYRVNSKGLFNVPFGKYKNPGIYNEKKLTEASHLLKNTIIECSSYQNLPKEFLSNSLIYFDPPYRPLSNTSSFTAYNKSNFNDISQIELANYYKKISKNKNLYLILSNSDPKNSDKNDNFFDELYKESIISRVSATRIINSKSEGRGKITEILVTNKEF
;
A
#
# COMPACT_ATOMS: atom_id res chain seq x y z
N LEU A 1 -6.77 15.48 20.26
CA LEU A 1 -5.36 15.49 19.82
C LEU A 1 -4.50 16.02 20.97
N THR A 2 -3.47 15.25 21.36
CA THR A 2 -2.50 15.68 22.37
C THR A 2 -1.42 16.55 21.74
N LYS A 3 -0.73 17.38 22.57
CA LYS A 3 0.45 18.15 22.08
C LYS A 3 1.51 17.21 21.48
N GLU A 4 1.69 16.02 22.06
CA GLU A 4 2.62 15.02 21.54
C GLU A 4 2.23 14.50 20.16
N SER A 5 0.95 14.20 19.90
CA SER A 5 0.49 13.75 18.59
C SER A 5 0.66 14.81 17.51
N ILE A 6 0.43 16.09 17.85
CA ILE A 6 0.67 17.22 16.93
C ILE A 6 2.17 17.33 16.62
N PHE A 7 3.02 17.24 17.64
CA PHE A 7 4.47 17.29 17.47
C PHE A 7 4.99 16.17 16.57
N ARG A 8 4.52 14.93 16.79
CA ARG A 8 4.88 13.78 15.95
C ARG A 8 4.42 13.95 14.49
N ALA A 9 3.21 14.46 14.27
CA ALA A 9 2.72 14.74 12.92
C ALA A 9 3.58 15.81 12.23
N THR A 10 3.96 16.86 12.95
CA THR A 10 4.84 17.91 12.45
C THR A 10 6.22 17.36 12.08
N GLN A 11 6.80 16.51 12.93
CA GLN A 11 8.07 15.83 12.65
C GLN A 11 7.97 14.95 11.41
N LEU A 12 6.89 14.18 11.25
CA LEU A 12 6.70 13.32 10.08
C LEU A 12 6.65 14.14 8.79
N ILE A 13 5.87 15.23 8.78
CA ILE A 13 5.79 16.13 7.62
C ILE A 13 7.16 16.74 7.30
N PHE A 14 7.87 17.23 8.32
CA PHE A 14 9.20 17.80 8.17
C PHE A 14 10.20 16.80 7.57
N LEU A 15 10.28 15.60 8.17
CA LEU A 15 11.17 14.55 7.71
C LEU A 15 10.86 14.12 6.28
N ASN A 16 9.57 13.90 5.95
CA ASN A 16 9.16 13.53 4.61
C ASN A 16 9.54 14.59 3.56
N ARG A 17 9.49 15.88 3.92
CA ARG A 17 9.80 16.99 3.02
C ARG A 17 11.29 17.26 2.87
N THR A 18 12.11 16.85 3.84
CA THR A 18 13.54 17.15 3.88
C THR A 18 14.44 15.94 3.64
N CYS A 19 13.91 14.72 3.77
CA CYS A 19 14.67 13.50 3.51
C CYS A 19 14.77 13.16 2.01
N PHE A 20 15.66 12.24 1.69
CA PHE A 20 15.88 11.77 0.32
C PHE A 20 14.60 11.15 -0.27
N ASN A 21 14.12 11.71 -1.39
CA ASN A 21 12.92 11.29 -2.13
C ASN A 21 11.62 11.19 -1.31
N GLY A 22 11.51 11.87 -0.17
CA GLY A 22 10.33 11.81 0.66
C GLY A 22 10.03 10.40 1.22
N LEU A 23 11.04 9.56 1.33
CA LEU A 23 10.89 8.19 1.80
C LEU A 23 10.63 8.15 3.32
N TYR A 24 9.87 7.15 3.76
CA TYR A 24 9.78 6.80 5.17
C TYR A 24 10.46 5.45 5.38
N ARG A 25 11.45 5.41 6.26
CA ARG A 25 12.15 4.18 6.62
C ARG A 25 12.64 4.26 8.06
N VAL A 26 12.53 3.16 8.78
CA VAL A 26 13.06 3.02 10.14
C VAL A 26 14.05 1.86 10.20
N ASN A 27 15.00 1.94 11.10
CA ASN A 27 15.93 0.85 11.40
C ASN A 27 15.28 -0.22 12.31
N SER A 28 16.03 -1.25 12.67
CA SER A 28 15.56 -2.34 13.57
C SER A 28 15.12 -1.85 14.95
N LYS A 29 15.58 -0.65 15.38
CA LYS A 29 15.19 -0.02 16.63
C LYS A 29 13.94 0.88 16.48
N GLY A 30 13.33 0.96 15.28
CA GLY A 30 12.18 1.81 15.01
C GLY A 30 12.52 3.29 14.83
N LEU A 31 13.80 3.65 14.69
CA LEU A 31 14.24 5.03 14.50
C LEU A 31 14.31 5.37 13.00
N PHE A 32 13.82 6.55 12.64
CA PHE A 32 13.89 7.08 11.28
C PHE A 32 15.35 7.14 10.79
N ASN A 33 15.62 6.58 9.61
CA ASN A 33 16.98 6.45 9.07
C ASN A 33 17.11 6.74 7.59
N VAL A 34 16.22 7.58 7.02
CA VAL A 34 16.39 8.05 5.65
C VAL A 34 17.38 9.21 5.64
N PRO A 35 18.36 9.22 4.71
CA PRO A 35 19.33 10.30 4.58
C PRO A 35 18.66 11.66 4.28
N PHE A 36 19.31 12.74 4.62
CA PHE A 36 18.89 14.09 4.24
C PHE A 36 18.89 14.28 2.72
N GLY A 37 17.84 14.90 2.17
CA GLY A 37 17.62 15.03 0.73
C GLY A 37 18.43 16.13 0.03
N LYS A 38 19.12 17.01 0.79
CA LYS A 38 19.94 18.11 0.28
C LYS A 38 19.20 19.08 -0.65
N TYR A 39 17.89 19.23 -0.45
CA TYR A 39 17.09 20.21 -1.22
C TYR A 39 17.47 21.65 -0.81
N LYS A 40 17.63 22.54 -1.80
CA LYS A 40 18.00 23.97 -1.55
C LYS A 40 16.84 24.72 -0.85
N ASN A 41 15.59 24.46 -1.25
CA ASN A 41 14.39 25.10 -0.71
C ASN A 41 13.24 24.10 -0.61
N PRO A 42 13.24 23.19 0.39
CA PRO A 42 12.14 22.25 0.54
C PRO A 42 10.88 23.00 1.00
N GLY A 43 9.80 22.88 0.23
CA GLY A 43 8.48 23.36 0.64
C GLY A 43 7.90 22.49 1.74
N ILE A 44 8.19 22.81 3.01
CA ILE A 44 7.83 21.96 4.17
C ILE A 44 6.35 22.07 4.48
N TYR A 45 5.80 23.29 4.47
CA TYR A 45 4.47 23.60 4.91
C TYR A 45 3.62 24.14 3.75
N ASN A 46 2.43 23.62 3.61
CA ASN A 46 1.40 24.14 2.70
C ASN A 46 0.05 24.14 3.42
N GLU A 47 -0.31 25.28 3.97
CA GLU A 47 -1.54 25.46 4.75
C GLU A 47 -2.78 25.04 3.98
N LYS A 48 -2.91 25.49 2.73
CA LYS A 48 -4.07 25.19 1.89
C LYS A 48 -4.26 23.66 1.75
N LYS A 49 -3.19 22.92 1.40
CA LYS A 49 -3.27 21.46 1.25
C LYS A 49 -3.59 20.75 2.57
N LEU A 50 -3.04 21.21 3.68
CA LEU A 50 -3.32 20.60 4.99
C LEU A 50 -4.77 20.88 5.43
N THR A 51 -5.28 22.09 5.19
CA THR A 51 -6.67 22.45 5.48
C THR A 51 -7.64 21.65 4.61
N GLU A 52 -7.39 21.57 3.30
CA GLU A 52 -8.20 20.77 2.37
C GLU A 52 -8.20 19.27 2.78
N ALA A 53 -7.04 18.69 3.09
CA ALA A 53 -6.94 17.30 3.57
C ALA A 53 -7.71 17.11 4.90
N SER A 54 -7.61 18.06 5.83
CA SER A 54 -8.35 18.02 7.10
C SER A 54 -9.86 18.02 6.85
N HIS A 55 -10.35 18.84 5.92
CA HIS A 55 -11.77 18.89 5.57
C HIS A 55 -12.24 17.57 4.94
N LEU A 56 -11.47 17.00 4.02
CA LEU A 56 -11.79 15.70 3.39
C LEU A 56 -11.85 14.57 4.41
N LEU A 57 -10.95 14.59 5.39
CA LEU A 57 -10.86 13.55 6.42
C LEU A 57 -11.85 13.74 7.58
N LYS A 58 -12.62 14.83 7.60
CA LYS A 58 -13.54 15.15 8.72
C LYS A 58 -14.56 14.02 9.02
N ASN A 59 -15.02 13.35 7.96
CA ASN A 59 -16.00 12.26 8.05
C ASN A 59 -15.37 10.89 7.82
N THR A 60 -14.03 10.77 7.97
CA THR A 60 -13.28 9.55 7.75
C THR A 60 -12.92 8.93 9.10
N ILE A 61 -13.19 7.64 9.25
CA ILE A 61 -12.71 6.85 10.38
C ILE A 61 -11.31 6.34 10.04
N ILE A 62 -10.32 6.68 10.86
CA ILE A 62 -8.93 6.25 10.68
C ILE A 62 -8.58 5.37 11.86
N GLU A 63 -8.27 4.10 11.59
CA GLU A 63 -7.94 3.11 12.60
C GLU A 63 -6.62 2.41 12.29
N CYS A 64 -5.91 2.00 13.34
CA CYS A 64 -4.75 1.13 13.25
C CYS A 64 -5.15 -0.27 13.72
N SER A 65 -5.55 -1.11 12.76
CA SER A 65 -6.05 -2.45 13.04
C SER A 65 -5.65 -3.44 11.93
N SER A 66 -5.78 -4.73 12.21
CA SER A 66 -5.68 -5.75 11.16
C SER A 66 -6.94 -5.73 10.29
N TYR A 67 -6.78 -5.96 8.99
CA TYR A 67 -7.91 -6.12 8.06
C TYR A 67 -8.88 -7.24 8.48
N GLN A 68 -8.42 -8.23 9.23
CA GLN A 68 -9.24 -9.33 9.76
C GLN A 68 -10.23 -8.87 10.84
N ASN A 69 -9.97 -7.72 11.47
CA ASN A 69 -10.80 -7.13 12.52
C ASN A 69 -11.78 -6.08 11.99
N LEU A 70 -12.00 -6.04 10.68
CA LEU A 70 -12.93 -5.07 10.08
C LEU A 70 -14.33 -5.23 10.73
N PRO A 71 -14.92 -4.13 11.26
CA PRO A 71 -16.24 -4.16 11.85
C PRO A 71 -17.31 -4.69 10.89
N LYS A 72 -18.28 -5.46 11.42
CA LYS A 72 -19.32 -6.11 10.58
C LYS A 72 -20.19 -5.11 9.82
N GLU A 73 -20.37 -3.92 10.35
CA GLU A 73 -21.11 -2.84 9.69
C GLU A 73 -20.48 -2.43 8.36
N PHE A 74 -19.15 -2.48 8.24
CA PHE A 74 -18.44 -2.22 6.98
C PHE A 74 -18.48 -3.40 6.00
N LEU A 75 -18.98 -4.55 6.44
CA LEU A 75 -19.20 -5.73 5.59
C LEU A 75 -20.60 -5.75 4.96
N SER A 76 -21.24 -4.60 4.77
CA SER A 76 -22.57 -4.48 4.16
C SER A 76 -22.64 -3.23 3.28
N ASN A 77 -23.09 -3.39 2.03
CA ASN A 77 -23.26 -2.28 1.06
C ASN A 77 -22.03 -1.37 0.93
N SER A 78 -20.83 -1.96 0.90
CA SER A 78 -19.58 -1.21 0.92
C SER A 78 -18.67 -1.61 -0.24
N LEU A 79 -17.79 -0.68 -0.63
CA LEU A 79 -16.64 -0.96 -1.44
C LEU A 79 -15.43 -1.07 -0.50
N ILE A 80 -14.69 -2.19 -0.60
CA ILE A 80 -13.47 -2.42 0.18
C ILE A 80 -12.31 -2.52 -0.80
N TYR A 81 -11.33 -1.63 -0.63
CA TYR A 81 -10.10 -1.64 -1.40
C TYR A 81 -8.95 -2.16 -0.53
N PHE A 82 -8.32 -3.24 -0.98
CA PHE A 82 -7.15 -3.83 -0.35
C PHE A 82 -5.89 -3.38 -1.09
N ASP A 83 -5.00 -2.71 -0.37
CA ASP A 83 -3.67 -2.29 -0.84
C ASP A 83 -2.59 -2.89 0.09
N PRO A 84 -2.37 -4.21 0.04
CA PRO A 84 -1.40 -4.87 0.90
C PRO A 84 0.02 -4.51 0.47
N PRO A 85 1.04 -4.75 1.32
CA PRO A 85 2.42 -4.76 0.85
C PRO A 85 2.56 -5.70 -0.34
N TYR A 86 3.03 -5.15 -1.49
CA TYR A 86 3.14 -5.89 -2.73
C TYR A 86 4.16 -7.03 -2.62
N ARG A 87 3.82 -8.16 -3.23
CA ARG A 87 4.73 -9.31 -3.33
C ARG A 87 5.99 -8.90 -4.10
N PRO A 88 7.20 -9.11 -3.53
CA PRO A 88 8.45 -8.79 -4.22
C PRO A 88 8.60 -9.58 -5.51
N LEU A 89 8.99 -8.91 -6.60
CA LEU A 89 9.21 -9.56 -7.91
C LEU A 89 10.61 -10.18 -8.05
N SER A 90 11.52 -9.91 -7.11
CA SER A 90 12.87 -10.49 -7.09
C SER A 90 13.41 -10.57 -5.68
N ASN A 91 14.34 -11.49 -5.43
CA ASN A 91 15.00 -11.63 -4.12
C ASN A 91 15.74 -10.36 -3.68
N THR A 92 16.18 -9.51 -4.60
CA THR A 92 16.81 -8.21 -4.30
C THR A 92 15.80 -7.13 -3.94
N SER A 93 14.53 -7.25 -4.32
CA SER A 93 13.46 -6.32 -3.95
C SER A 93 12.88 -6.61 -2.55
N SER A 94 13.19 -7.75 -1.96
CA SER A 94 12.81 -8.12 -0.59
C SER A 94 13.51 -7.30 0.51
N PHE A 95 14.53 -6.51 0.15
CA PHE A 95 15.26 -5.61 1.07
C PHE A 95 14.47 -4.37 1.54
N THR A 96 13.24 -4.18 1.09
CA THR A 96 12.37 -3.16 1.66
C THR A 96 11.79 -3.64 2.98
N ALA A 97 12.61 -3.59 4.03
CA ALA A 97 12.20 -3.82 5.42
C ALA A 97 11.26 -2.69 5.91
N TYR A 98 10.12 -2.49 5.24
CA TYR A 98 9.11 -1.52 5.65
C TYR A 98 8.18 -2.03 6.74
N ASN A 99 8.16 -3.35 6.99
CA ASN A 99 7.33 -3.93 8.04
C ASN A 99 8.14 -4.85 8.96
N LYS A 100 7.97 -4.67 10.27
CA LYS A 100 8.42 -5.62 11.30
C LYS A 100 7.78 -7.01 11.15
N SER A 101 6.64 -7.11 10.47
CA SER A 101 6.03 -8.35 10.00
C SER A 101 6.25 -8.42 8.49
N ASN A 102 7.13 -9.29 8.04
CA ASN A 102 7.29 -9.57 6.61
C ASN A 102 5.96 -10.07 6.06
N PHE A 103 5.24 -9.22 5.31
CA PHE A 103 4.04 -9.61 4.58
C PHE A 103 4.50 -10.49 3.41
N ASN A 104 4.67 -11.77 3.70
CA ASN A 104 5.22 -12.79 2.80
C ASN A 104 4.11 -13.56 2.05
N ASP A 105 4.47 -14.59 1.31
CA ASP A 105 3.52 -15.40 0.55
C ASP A 105 2.45 -16.05 1.46
N ILE A 106 2.78 -16.41 2.70
CA ILE A 106 1.79 -16.92 3.68
C ILE A 106 0.76 -15.84 3.99
N SER A 107 1.20 -14.60 4.25
CA SER A 107 0.31 -13.47 4.51
C SER A 107 -0.56 -13.12 3.28
N GLN A 108 -0.02 -13.27 2.07
CA GLN A 108 -0.79 -13.12 0.82
C GLN A 108 -1.89 -14.19 0.71
N ILE A 109 -1.58 -15.44 1.07
CA ILE A 109 -2.56 -16.54 1.10
C ILE A 109 -3.64 -16.28 2.15
N GLU A 110 -3.26 -15.84 3.35
CA GLU A 110 -4.22 -15.49 4.41
C GLU A 110 -5.16 -14.36 3.97
N LEU A 111 -4.62 -13.33 3.32
CA LEU A 111 -5.43 -12.25 2.76
C LEU A 111 -6.39 -12.75 1.66
N ALA A 112 -5.92 -13.61 0.77
CA ALA A 112 -6.75 -14.20 -0.28
C ALA A 112 -7.90 -15.04 0.31
N ASN A 113 -7.63 -15.82 1.36
CA ASN A 113 -8.65 -16.58 2.07
C ASN A 113 -9.69 -15.67 2.74
N TYR A 114 -9.24 -14.56 3.35
CA TYR A 114 -10.14 -13.55 3.91
C TYR A 114 -10.98 -12.88 2.82
N TYR A 115 -10.36 -12.44 1.73
CA TYR A 115 -11.03 -11.87 0.56
C TYR A 115 -12.11 -12.82 0.02
N LYS A 116 -11.76 -14.09 -0.23
CA LYS A 116 -12.71 -15.14 -0.67
C LYS A 116 -13.86 -15.35 0.31
N LYS A 117 -13.59 -15.30 1.62
CA LYS A 117 -14.62 -15.43 2.64
C LYS A 117 -15.66 -14.31 2.54
N ILE A 118 -15.21 -13.05 2.45
CA ILE A 118 -16.12 -11.89 2.44
C ILE A 118 -16.74 -11.64 1.07
N SER A 119 -16.13 -12.10 -0.03
CA SER A 119 -16.66 -11.99 -1.40
C SER A 119 -17.99 -12.73 -1.61
N LYS A 120 -18.31 -13.67 -0.73
CA LYS A 120 -19.63 -14.36 -0.71
C LYS A 120 -20.79 -13.42 -0.42
N ASN A 121 -20.51 -12.27 0.19
CA ASN A 121 -21.53 -11.24 0.39
C ASN A 121 -21.72 -10.43 -0.90
N LYS A 122 -22.83 -10.66 -1.58
CA LYS A 122 -23.17 -10.01 -2.87
C LYS A 122 -23.30 -8.49 -2.79
N ASN A 123 -23.49 -7.93 -1.61
CA ASN A 123 -23.61 -6.49 -1.39
C ASN A 123 -22.26 -5.80 -1.23
N LEU A 124 -21.14 -6.55 -1.26
CA LEU A 124 -19.80 -5.98 -1.22
C LEU A 124 -19.20 -5.88 -2.61
N TYR A 125 -18.52 -4.75 -2.85
CA TYR A 125 -17.56 -4.58 -3.92
C TYR A 125 -16.16 -4.70 -3.34
N LEU A 126 -15.37 -5.64 -3.84
CA LEU A 126 -14.00 -5.85 -3.38
C LEU A 126 -13.04 -5.55 -4.51
N ILE A 127 -12.04 -4.75 -4.21
CA ILE A 127 -10.91 -4.48 -5.11
C ILE A 127 -9.63 -4.78 -4.35
N LEU A 128 -8.69 -5.44 -4.99
CA LEU A 128 -7.36 -5.68 -4.45
C LEU A 128 -6.32 -5.36 -5.52
N SER A 129 -5.30 -4.59 -5.17
CA SER A 129 -4.13 -4.34 -6.03
C SER A 129 -2.92 -5.11 -5.52
N ASN A 130 -2.05 -5.55 -6.45
CA ASN A 130 -0.75 -6.15 -6.12
C ASN A 130 0.20 -6.10 -7.33
N SER A 131 1.47 -6.48 -7.11
CA SER A 131 2.40 -6.70 -8.19
C SER A 131 1.94 -7.83 -9.11
N ASP A 132 2.23 -7.73 -10.40
CA ASP A 132 2.05 -8.85 -11.32
C ASP A 132 3.34 -9.68 -11.40
N PRO A 133 3.37 -10.92 -10.86
CA PRO A 133 4.56 -11.77 -10.88
C PRO A 133 5.05 -12.07 -12.30
N LYS A 134 4.14 -12.03 -13.29
CA LYS A 134 4.46 -12.29 -14.70
C LYS A 134 5.38 -11.24 -15.33
N ASN A 135 5.61 -10.12 -14.66
CA ASN A 135 6.68 -9.18 -15.03
C ASN A 135 8.09 -9.76 -14.84
N SER A 136 8.26 -10.73 -13.95
CA SER A 136 9.55 -11.39 -13.67
C SER A 136 9.61 -12.80 -14.21
N ASP A 137 8.55 -13.58 -14.05
CA ASP A 137 8.41 -14.94 -14.55
C ASP A 137 7.00 -15.13 -15.14
N LYS A 138 6.93 -15.33 -16.44
CA LYS A 138 5.65 -15.55 -17.16
C LYS A 138 4.86 -16.77 -16.67
N ASN A 139 5.53 -17.72 -16.02
CA ASN A 139 4.94 -18.94 -15.48
C ASN A 139 4.51 -18.80 -14.01
N ASP A 140 4.85 -17.70 -13.35
CA ASP A 140 4.40 -17.45 -11.96
C ASP A 140 2.90 -17.11 -11.95
N ASN A 141 2.10 -18.11 -11.62
CA ASN A 141 0.64 -18.01 -11.52
C ASN A 141 0.15 -17.83 -10.08
N PHE A 142 1.02 -17.39 -9.16
CA PHE A 142 0.71 -17.30 -7.74
C PHE A 142 -0.64 -16.61 -7.47
N PHE A 143 -0.85 -15.41 -7.98
CA PHE A 143 -2.10 -14.69 -7.77
C PHE A 143 -3.24 -15.21 -8.65
N ASP A 144 -2.93 -15.71 -9.86
CA ASP A 144 -3.95 -16.31 -10.74
C ASP A 144 -4.61 -17.51 -10.05
N GLU A 145 -3.83 -18.33 -9.32
CA GLU A 145 -4.35 -19.46 -8.55
C GLU A 145 -5.10 -19.02 -7.27
N LEU A 146 -4.55 -18.05 -6.54
CA LEU A 146 -5.16 -17.56 -5.31
C LEU A 146 -6.54 -16.94 -5.54
N TYR A 147 -6.71 -16.20 -6.63
CA TYR A 147 -7.92 -15.45 -6.95
C TYR A 147 -8.68 -15.99 -8.16
N LYS A 148 -8.51 -17.28 -8.50
CA LYS A 148 -9.13 -17.92 -9.67
C LYS A 148 -10.67 -17.82 -9.74
N GLU A 149 -11.33 -17.60 -8.62
CA GLU A 149 -12.80 -17.40 -8.55
C GLU A 149 -13.20 -15.92 -8.69
N SER A 150 -12.23 -15.03 -8.91
CA SER A 150 -12.40 -13.58 -9.04
C SER A 150 -11.96 -13.11 -10.42
N ILE A 151 -12.26 -11.89 -10.76
CA ILE A 151 -11.82 -11.26 -12.01
C ILE A 151 -10.45 -10.65 -11.77
N ILE A 152 -9.46 -11.06 -12.55
CA ILE A 152 -8.10 -10.53 -12.50
C ILE A 152 -7.82 -9.73 -13.75
N SER A 153 -7.67 -8.42 -13.59
CA SER A 153 -7.26 -7.50 -14.66
C SER A 153 -5.79 -7.13 -14.48
N ARG A 154 -5.05 -7.08 -15.60
CA ARG A 154 -3.67 -6.56 -15.62
C ARG A 154 -3.67 -5.14 -16.14
N VAL A 155 -3.29 -4.21 -15.30
CA VAL A 155 -3.30 -2.78 -15.61
C VAL A 155 -1.88 -2.29 -15.84
N SER A 156 -1.69 -1.44 -16.83
CA SER A 156 -0.37 -0.85 -17.11
C SER A 156 -0.02 0.16 -16.03
N ALA A 157 1.15 0.00 -15.42
CA ALA A 157 1.73 0.92 -14.46
C ALA A 157 3.10 1.39 -14.93
N THR A 158 3.49 2.61 -14.52
CA THR A 158 4.80 3.15 -14.85
C THR A 158 5.68 3.13 -13.62
N ARG A 159 6.77 2.39 -13.65
CA ARG A 159 7.75 2.35 -12.58
C ARG A 159 8.66 3.57 -12.68
N ILE A 160 8.39 4.59 -11.87
CA ILE A 160 9.17 5.86 -11.86
C ILE A 160 10.47 5.71 -11.05
N ILE A 161 10.48 4.85 -10.02
CA ILE A 161 11.61 4.70 -9.10
C ILE A 161 12.26 3.33 -9.30
N ASN A 162 13.43 3.33 -9.94
CA ASN A 162 14.35 2.20 -9.93
C ASN A 162 15.79 2.75 -9.86
N SER A 163 16.66 2.09 -9.11
CA SER A 163 18.08 2.43 -9.02
C SER A 163 18.82 2.22 -10.35
N LYS A 164 18.34 1.32 -11.22
CA LYS A 164 18.84 1.07 -12.57
C LYS A 164 17.90 1.66 -13.62
N SER A 165 18.44 2.43 -14.56
CA SER A 165 17.67 3.04 -15.65
C SER A 165 16.93 2.03 -16.52
N GLU A 166 17.52 0.85 -16.74
CA GLU A 166 16.95 -0.28 -17.48
C GLU A 166 15.71 -0.91 -16.80
N GLY A 167 15.55 -0.68 -15.50
CA GLY A 167 14.39 -1.13 -14.74
C GLY A 167 13.24 -0.11 -14.69
N ARG A 168 13.34 1.02 -15.42
CA ARG A 168 12.28 2.01 -15.59
C ARG A 168 11.54 1.70 -16.87
N GLY A 169 10.31 1.24 -16.78
CA GLY A 169 9.51 0.87 -17.95
C GLY A 169 8.06 0.62 -17.59
N LYS A 170 7.29 0.30 -18.61
CA LYS A 170 5.92 -0.18 -18.45
C LYS A 170 5.97 -1.56 -17.81
N ILE A 171 5.29 -1.69 -16.69
CA ILE A 171 5.03 -2.95 -16.01
C ILE A 171 3.53 -3.15 -15.94
N THR A 172 3.10 -4.34 -15.57
CA THR A 172 1.71 -4.60 -15.20
C THR A 172 1.60 -4.74 -13.69
N GLU A 173 0.47 -4.33 -13.16
CA GLU A 173 0.01 -4.65 -11.83
C GLU A 173 -1.31 -5.41 -11.95
N ILE A 174 -1.62 -6.26 -10.98
CA ILE A 174 -2.91 -6.93 -10.93
C ILE A 174 -3.94 -6.10 -10.19
N LEU A 175 -5.15 -6.12 -10.71
CA LEU A 175 -6.34 -5.63 -10.03
C LEU A 175 -7.34 -6.79 -9.97
N VAL A 176 -7.67 -7.20 -8.74
CA VAL A 176 -8.61 -8.30 -8.49
C VAL A 176 -9.93 -7.73 -8.04
N THR A 177 -11.03 -8.14 -8.68
CA THR A 177 -12.39 -7.73 -8.29
C THR A 177 -13.29 -8.96 -8.11
N ASN A 178 -14.24 -8.88 -7.17
CA ASN A 178 -15.14 -10.00 -6.91
C ASN A 178 -16.32 -10.07 -7.88
N LYS A 179 -16.55 -9.03 -8.66
CA LYS A 179 -17.60 -8.94 -9.69
C LYS A 179 -17.28 -7.83 -10.68
N GLU A 180 -17.95 -7.81 -11.83
CA GLU A 180 -17.89 -6.74 -12.82
C GLU A 180 -18.46 -5.44 -12.24
N PHE A 181 -17.92 -4.30 -12.69
CA PHE A 181 -18.38 -2.95 -12.35
C PHE A 181 -19.38 -2.44 -13.38
#